data_d95a02a0f28c19a1ba4de371b3ae6205
#
_entry.id   d95a02a0f28c19a1ba4de371b3ae6205
#
_cell.length_a   1.000
_cell.length_b   1.000
_cell.length_c   1.000
_cell.angle_alpha   90.00
_cell.angle_beta   90.00
_cell.angle_gamma   90.00
#
_symmetry.space_group_name_H-M   'P 1'
#
loop_
_entity.id
_entity.type
_entity.pdbx_description
1 polymer ?
#
loop_
_entity_poly.entity_id
_entity_poly.type
_entity_poly.pdbx_seq_one_letter_code
_entity_poly.pdbx_strand_id
1 'polypeptide(L)'
;MLALGAVATLAACSSGTTTAADSTSTTTSVAREAGPRVAVSYEGGLRVLDAATLETVADFDSEDYTRLNLAGDGRNVMVTTSQGFQVLDTAAGTTDEPVLTDTVFEAQKAGHVVRHGGKTVLYADGTSDTTIFDTAALESTDGLPEVESIPGVEAHHGVSIVLEDGTFLTTVGNANGRTGIEVRDTSGAVIARNDQCPGVHGEGTAQNEVVVFGCENGALVYDKGEITKLDAPDQPYGRVGNAYVSETSPLIVGDYKDDADAEGSLLHAVTVIDTATKTLEVVQMPEGAEYTWRGVSRGPDDKAYIIGTDGAVHVFDPTTREFTASYPVIGEWEGPTEYQDAHPGISITGDTAYVTEPDTDGIHAVDLTTGDVTVSSTLDITPNEFVAVTD
;
A
#
# COMPACT_ATOMS: atom_id res chain seq x y z
N MET A 1 -58.36 -53.95 -74.28
CA MET A 1 -57.43 -54.69 -73.41
C MET A 1 -56.55 -53.70 -72.66
N LEU A 2 -56.57 -53.82 -71.40
CA LEU A 2 -55.73 -53.13 -70.35
C LEU A 2 -55.90 -51.62 -70.21
N ALA A 3 -56.43 -51.31 -69.08
CA ALA A 3 -56.56 -49.97 -68.47
C ALA A 3 -55.20 -49.59 -67.78
N LEU A 4 -54.89 -48.32 -67.87
CA LEU A 4 -53.87 -47.70 -67.04
C LEU A 4 -54.52 -46.63 -66.18
N GLY A 5 -54.52 -46.84 -64.85
CA GLY A 5 -54.99 -45.85 -63.90
C GLY A 5 -53.85 -44.87 -63.57
N ALA A 6 -54.13 -43.59 -63.54
CA ALA A 6 -53.26 -42.53 -63.09
C ALA A 6 -53.61 -42.18 -61.63
N VAL A 7 -52.69 -42.30 -60.75
CA VAL A 7 -52.78 -41.82 -59.33
C VAL A 7 -52.14 -40.44 -59.28
N ALA A 8 -52.89 -39.43 -58.89
CA ALA A 8 -52.38 -38.11 -58.60
C ALA A 8 -51.98 -38.00 -57.11
N THR A 9 -50.74 -37.69 -56.80
CA THR A 9 -50.27 -37.40 -55.47
C THR A 9 -50.26 -35.90 -55.28
N LEU A 10 -51.03 -35.41 -54.30
CA LEU A 10 -50.97 -34.05 -53.76
C LEU A 10 -49.77 -33.90 -52.86
N ALA A 11 -48.88 -32.99 -53.19
CA ALA A 11 -47.79 -32.57 -52.31
C ALA A 11 -48.28 -31.42 -51.43
N ALA A 12 -48.32 -31.66 -50.07
CA ALA A 12 -48.58 -30.64 -49.10
C ALA A 12 -47.26 -30.00 -48.73
N CYS A 13 -47.06 -28.70 -48.97
CA CYS A 13 -45.96 -27.92 -48.44
C CYS A 13 -46.22 -27.61 -46.96
N SER A 14 -45.41 -28.22 -46.03
CA SER A 14 -45.34 -27.86 -44.64
C SER A 14 -44.22 -26.82 -44.46
N SER A 15 -44.59 -25.60 -44.17
CA SER A 15 -43.67 -24.56 -43.72
C SER A 15 -43.21 -24.84 -42.29
N GLY A 16 -42.01 -25.38 -42.14
CA GLY A 16 -41.36 -25.54 -40.83
C GLY A 16 -40.80 -24.22 -40.34
N THR A 17 -41.42 -23.69 -39.30
CA THR A 17 -40.91 -22.57 -38.53
C THR A 17 -39.77 -23.10 -37.65
N THR A 18 -38.52 -22.77 -37.97
CA THR A 18 -37.35 -23.01 -37.09
C THR A 18 -37.40 -21.98 -35.97
N THR A 19 -37.84 -22.37 -34.81
CA THR A 19 -37.59 -21.68 -33.54
C THR A 19 -36.09 -21.76 -33.22
N ALA A 20 -35.40 -20.63 -33.32
CA ALA A 20 -34.09 -20.49 -32.77
C ALA A 20 -34.20 -20.68 -31.24
N ALA A 21 -33.52 -21.69 -30.72
CA ALA A 21 -33.34 -21.83 -29.29
C ALA A 21 -32.39 -20.71 -28.84
N ASP A 22 -32.94 -19.75 -28.13
CA ASP A 22 -32.21 -18.72 -27.43
C ASP A 22 -31.43 -19.43 -26.30
N SER A 23 -30.12 -19.61 -26.51
CA SER A 23 -29.24 -20.13 -25.49
C SER A 23 -28.97 -19.01 -24.49
N THR A 24 -29.86 -18.80 -23.56
CA THR A 24 -29.57 -18.02 -22.36
C THR A 24 -28.49 -18.77 -21.61
N SER A 25 -27.26 -18.32 -21.77
CA SER A 25 -26.15 -18.67 -20.84
C SER A 25 -26.53 -18.09 -19.49
N THR A 26 -27.06 -18.94 -18.63
CA THR A 26 -27.23 -18.63 -17.22
C THR A 26 -25.81 -18.65 -16.64
N THR A 27 -25.16 -17.49 -16.60
CA THR A 27 -23.98 -17.30 -15.77
C THR A 27 -24.46 -17.46 -14.35
N THR A 28 -24.20 -18.61 -13.76
CA THR A 28 -24.40 -18.83 -12.33
C THR A 28 -23.37 -17.94 -11.66
N SER A 29 -23.76 -16.77 -11.16
CA SER A 29 -22.91 -16.01 -10.27
C SER A 29 -22.69 -16.89 -9.03
N VAL A 30 -21.47 -17.37 -8.86
CA VAL A 30 -21.06 -17.95 -7.59
C VAL A 30 -21.24 -16.83 -6.56
N ALA A 31 -22.00 -17.10 -5.51
CA ALA A 31 -22.17 -16.12 -4.43
C ALA A 31 -20.77 -15.80 -3.89
N ARG A 32 -20.37 -14.52 -3.96
CA ARG A 32 -19.10 -14.06 -3.42
C ARG A 32 -19.15 -14.17 -1.90
N GLU A 33 -18.07 -14.66 -1.32
CA GLU A 33 -17.91 -14.67 0.14
C GLU A 33 -17.36 -13.32 0.62
N ALA A 34 -17.84 -12.87 1.77
CA ALA A 34 -17.26 -11.74 2.48
C ALA A 34 -15.87 -12.13 2.99
N GLY A 35 -14.89 -11.27 2.80
CA GLY A 35 -13.51 -11.54 3.23
C GLY A 35 -12.54 -10.45 2.79
N PRO A 36 -11.27 -10.60 3.15
CA PRO A 36 -10.21 -9.68 2.73
C PRO A 36 -10.08 -9.58 1.21
N ARG A 37 -9.48 -8.49 0.74
CA ARG A 37 -9.20 -8.23 -0.68
C ARG A 37 -7.73 -7.85 -0.86
N VAL A 38 -7.24 -7.97 -2.08
CA VAL A 38 -5.95 -7.40 -2.50
C VAL A 38 -6.23 -6.45 -3.65
N ALA A 39 -5.90 -5.17 -3.46
CA ALA A 39 -5.94 -4.18 -4.53
C ALA A 39 -4.55 -4.10 -5.17
N VAL A 40 -4.50 -4.17 -6.51
CA VAL A 40 -3.26 -4.18 -7.30
C VAL A 40 -3.36 -3.11 -8.37
N SER A 41 -2.32 -2.29 -8.56
CA SER A 41 -2.20 -1.42 -9.73
C SER A 41 -1.33 -2.06 -10.80
N TYR A 42 -1.58 -1.68 -12.05
CA TYR A 42 -0.80 -2.07 -13.22
C TYR A 42 -0.87 -0.94 -14.26
N GLU A 43 -0.07 -1.01 -15.32
CA GLU A 43 -0.09 0.01 -16.38
C GLU A 43 -1.49 0.14 -17.01
N GLY A 44 -2.15 1.28 -16.77
CA GLY A 44 -3.49 1.61 -17.27
C GLY A 44 -4.64 1.12 -16.41
N GLY A 45 -4.42 0.51 -15.22
CA GLY A 45 -5.55 -0.01 -14.46
C GLY A 45 -5.32 -0.37 -13.00
N LEU A 46 -6.45 -0.77 -12.39
CA LEU A 46 -6.53 -1.27 -11.02
C LEU A 46 -7.30 -2.59 -11.01
N ARG A 47 -6.84 -3.55 -10.25
CA ARG A 47 -7.50 -4.84 -10.07
C ARG A 47 -7.74 -5.13 -8.61
N VAL A 48 -8.92 -5.66 -8.28
CA VAL A 48 -9.23 -6.18 -6.95
C VAL A 48 -9.31 -7.69 -7.03
N LEU A 49 -8.56 -8.36 -6.16
CA LEU A 49 -8.52 -9.81 -6.05
C LEU A 49 -9.22 -10.25 -4.76
N ASP A 50 -9.80 -11.44 -4.79
CA ASP A 50 -10.18 -12.16 -3.58
C ASP A 50 -8.90 -12.64 -2.88
N ALA A 51 -8.73 -12.29 -1.61
CA ALA A 51 -7.49 -12.54 -0.89
C ALA A 51 -7.24 -14.03 -0.58
N ALA A 52 -8.31 -14.86 -0.52
CA ALA A 52 -8.19 -16.28 -0.23
C ALA A 52 -7.85 -17.12 -1.48
N THR A 53 -8.31 -16.69 -2.65
CA THR A 53 -8.16 -17.45 -3.92
C THR A 53 -7.22 -16.80 -4.91
N LEU A 54 -6.92 -15.51 -4.75
CA LEU A 54 -6.21 -14.63 -5.68
C LEU A 54 -6.88 -14.53 -7.07
N GLU A 55 -8.16 -14.87 -7.14
CA GLU A 55 -8.97 -14.68 -8.36
C GLU A 55 -9.39 -13.22 -8.50
N THR A 56 -9.48 -12.74 -9.74
CA THR A 56 -9.94 -11.38 -10.04
C THR A 56 -11.41 -11.22 -9.65
N VAL A 57 -11.68 -10.21 -8.85
CA VAL A 57 -13.03 -9.81 -8.40
C VAL A 57 -13.55 -8.66 -9.25
N ALA A 58 -12.71 -7.66 -9.52
CA ALA A 58 -13.04 -6.51 -10.35
C ALA A 58 -11.79 -5.96 -11.04
N ASP A 59 -12.00 -5.23 -12.12
CA ASP A 59 -10.96 -4.58 -12.91
C ASP A 59 -11.47 -3.19 -13.35
N PHE A 60 -10.60 -2.17 -13.27
CA PHE A 60 -10.95 -0.78 -13.55
C PHE A 60 -9.86 -0.11 -14.39
N ASP A 61 -10.24 0.70 -15.36
CA ASP A 61 -9.32 1.58 -16.06
C ASP A 61 -8.79 2.67 -15.10
N SER A 62 -7.49 2.97 -15.14
CA SER A 62 -6.85 4.03 -14.36
C SER A 62 -5.63 4.58 -15.12
N GLU A 63 -4.79 5.36 -14.42
CA GLU A 63 -3.55 5.90 -14.98
C GLU A 63 -2.45 4.82 -15.05
N ASP A 64 -1.43 5.03 -15.89
CA ASP A 64 -0.33 4.06 -16.08
C ASP A 64 0.46 3.81 -14.79
N TYR A 65 0.55 4.80 -13.92
CA TYR A 65 1.15 4.65 -12.60
C TYR A 65 0.28 5.31 -11.52
N THR A 66 -0.13 4.51 -10.55
CA THR A 66 -0.87 4.96 -9.37
C THR A 66 -0.30 4.31 -8.12
N ARG A 67 -0.28 5.04 -7.01
CA ARG A 67 0.06 4.48 -5.70
C ARG A 67 -1.19 4.08 -4.96
N LEU A 68 -1.09 2.98 -4.23
CA LEU A 68 -2.19 2.43 -3.44
C LEU A 68 -1.88 2.54 -1.95
N ASN A 69 -2.76 3.19 -1.19
CA ASN A 69 -2.62 3.34 0.24
C ASN A 69 -3.95 2.99 0.93
N LEU A 70 -3.89 2.21 2.01
CA LEU A 70 -5.08 1.93 2.81
C LEU A 70 -5.65 3.23 3.36
N ALA A 71 -6.97 3.40 3.30
CA ALA A 71 -7.64 4.55 3.92
C ALA A 71 -7.65 4.44 5.45
N GLY A 72 -7.70 3.22 6.00
CA GLY A 72 -7.67 2.95 7.43
C GLY A 72 -9.00 2.44 8.02
N ASP A 73 -10.01 2.21 7.15
CA ASP A 73 -11.32 1.65 7.53
C ASP A 73 -11.43 0.14 7.26
N GLY A 74 -10.36 -0.50 6.79
CA GLY A 74 -10.34 -1.92 6.43
C GLY A 74 -11.04 -2.24 5.10
N ARG A 75 -11.53 -1.25 4.37
CA ARG A 75 -12.31 -1.43 3.14
C ARG A 75 -11.82 -0.59 1.96
N ASN A 76 -11.56 0.69 2.21
CA ASN A 76 -11.23 1.64 1.16
C ASN A 76 -9.72 1.78 0.94
N VAL A 77 -9.35 2.02 -0.31
CA VAL A 77 -7.98 2.32 -0.75
C VAL A 77 -7.96 3.71 -1.38
N MET A 78 -7.01 4.53 -0.97
CA MET A 78 -6.73 5.82 -1.59
C MET A 78 -5.77 5.59 -2.76
N VAL A 79 -6.27 5.84 -3.97
CA VAL A 79 -5.52 5.73 -5.23
C VAL A 79 -4.98 7.11 -5.59
N THR A 80 -3.65 7.28 -5.65
CA THR A 80 -3.08 8.55 -6.10
C THR A 80 -3.17 8.65 -7.63
N THR A 81 -3.78 9.72 -8.10
CA THR A 81 -3.96 10.04 -9.51
C THR A 81 -3.45 11.45 -9.82
N SER A 82 -3.42 11.84 -11.07
CA SER A 82 -3.10 13.19 -11.50
C SER A 82 -4.09 14.26 -10.99
N GLN A 83 -5.32 13.84 -10.62
CA GLN A 83 -6.36 14.72 -10.07
C GLN A 83 -6.30 14.85 -8.54
N GLY A 84 -5.69 13.88 -7.85
CA GLY A 84 -5.66 13.83 -6.40
C GLY A 84 -5.75 12.39 -5.89
N PHE A 85 -6.48 12.20 -4.79
CA PHE A 85 -6.69 10.91 -4.17
C PHE A 85 -8.11 10.41 -4.48
N GLN A 86 -8.21 9.38 -5.32
CA GLN A 86 -9.48 8.74 -5.68
C GLN A 86 -9.75 7.58 -4.73
N VAL A 87 -11.01 7.37 -4.37
CA VAL A 87 -11.41 6.28 -3.46
C VAL A 87 -11.76 5.05 -4.28
N LEU A 88 -11.07 3.94 -4.00
CA LEU A 88 -11.43 2.59 -4.43
C LEU A 88 -12.09 1.87 -3.26
N ASP A 89 -13.38 1.59 -3.34
CA ASP A 89 -14.08 0.67 -2.45
C ASP A 89 -13.79 -0.76 -2.90
N THR A 90 -13.00 -1.50 -2.14
CA THR A 90 -12.64 -2.88 -2.45
C THR A 90 -13.74 -3.89 -2.09
N ALA A 91 -14.77 -3.45 -1.40
CA ALA A 91 -15.82 -4.28 -0.83
C ALA A 91 -15.27 -5.37 0.14
N ALA A 92 -14.09 -5.15 0.75
CA ALA A 92 -13.58 -6.04 1.79
C ALA A 92 -14.59 -6.19 2.93
N GLY A 93 -14.67 -7.40 3.52
CA GLY A 93 -15.62 -7.71 4.59
C GLY A 93 -17.08 -7.84 4.15
N THR A 94 -17.41 -7.64 2.88
CA THR A 94 -18.78 -7.69 2.35
C THR A 94 -18.91 -8.61 1.14
N THR A 95 -20.16 -8.83 0.71
CA THR A 95 -20.49 -9.55 -0.53
C THR A 95 -20.76 -8.62 -1.71
N ASP A 96 -20.56 -7.29 -1.52
CA ASP A 96 -20.78 -6.28 -2.54
C ASP A 96 -19.72 -6.38 -3.66
N GLU A 97 -19.98 -5.68 -4.76
CA GLU A 97 -19.00 -5.54 -5.85
C GLU A 97 -18.04 -4.39 -5.49
N PRO A 98 -16.72 -4.54 -5.73
CA PRO A 98 -15.79 -3.42 -5.65
C PRO A 98 -16.17 -2.29 -6.61
N VAL A 99 -15.88 -1.06 -6.24
CA VAL A 99 -16.20 0.14 -7.03
C VAL A 99 -15.04 1.12 -7.00
N LEU A 100 -14.50 1.47 -8.17
CA LEU A 100 -13.69 2.68 -8.28
C LEU A 100 -14.67 3.87 -8.32
N THR A 101 -14.76 4.59 -7.22
CA THR A 101 -15.77 5.64 -7.04
C THR A 101 -15.40 6.93 -7.78
N ASP A 102 -16.39 7.81 -7.98
CA ASP A 102 -16.15 9.17 -8.49
C ASP A 102 -15.68 10.14 -7.39
N THR A 103 -15.49 9.65 -6.15
CA THR A 103 -15.02 10.46 -5.03
C THR A 103 -13.53 10.71 -5.16
N VAL A 104 -13.15 11.96 -5.42
CA VAL A 104 -11.77 12.41 -5.55
C VAL A 104 -11.51 13.56 -4.58
N PHE A 105 -10.54 13.40 -3.69
CA PHE A 105 -9.97 14.51 -2.92
C PHE A 105 -8.95 15.22 -3.81
N GLU A 106 -9.35 16.34 -4.41
CA GLU A 106 -8.49 17.09 -5.33
C GLU A 106 -7.19 17.51 -4.66
N ALA A 107 -6.05 17.23 -5.30
CA ALA A 107 -4.73 17.57 -4.80
C ALA A 107 -3.75 17.81 -5.95
N GLN A 108 -2.96 18.88 -5.87
CA GLN A 108 -1.84 19.07 -6.79
C GLN A 108 -0.68 18.18 -6.37
N LYS A 109 -0.34 17.18 -7.22
CA LYS A 109 0.66 16.16 -6.92
C LYS A 109 0.33 15.45 -5.61
N ALA A 110 -0.70 14.61 -5.64
CA ALA A 110 -1.07 13.76 -4.52
C ALA A 110 0.17 13.00 -4.00
N GLY A 111 0.48 13.18 -2.73
CA GLY A 111 1.65 12.65 -2.05
C GLY A 111 1.30 11.53 -1.08
N HIS A 112 1.54 11.76 0.20
CA HIS A 112 1.35 10.76 1.24
C HIS A 112 -0.10 10.64 1.72
N VAL A 113 -0.47 9.41 2.08
CA VAL A 113 -1.68 9.06 2.82
C VAL A 113 -1.27 8.47 4.15
N VAL A 114 -1.67 9.08 5.25
CA VAL A 114 -1.41 8.62 6.60
C VAL A 114 -2.73 8.33 7.30
N ARG A 115 -2.80 7.21 8.01
CA ARG A 115 -3.95 6.81 8.82
C ARG A 115 -3.53 6.68 10.27
N HIS A 116 -4.24 7.35 11.17
CA HIS A 116 -3.99 7.26 12.60
C HIS A 116 -5.21 7.73 13.40
N GLY A 117 -5.50 7.10 14.54
CA GLY A 117 -6.55 7.54 15.47
C GLY A 117 -7.94 7.70 14.82
N GLY A 118 -8.29 6.86 13.83
CA GLY A 118 -9.55 6.94 13.09
C GLY A 118 -9.63 8.11 12.09
N LYS A 119 -8.50 8.76 11.78
CA LYS A 119 -8.36 9.81 10.77
C LYS A 119 -7.57 9.31 9.57
N THR A 120 -7.96 9.80 8.40
CA THR A 120 -7.17 9.74 7.18
C THR A 120 -6.63 11.13 6.87
N VAL A 121 -5.34 11.22 6.64
CA VAL A 121 -4.59 12.46 6.40
C VAL A 121 -3.94 12.38 5.02
N LEU A 122 -4.31 13.30 4.14
CA LEU A 122 -3.83 13.38 2.77
C LEU A 122 -2.91 14.59 2.61
N TYR A 123 -1.72 14.38 2.07
CA TYR A 123 -0.75 15.46 1.84
C TYR A 123 -0.56 15.73 0.35
N ALA A 124 -0.70 16.99 -0.06
CA ALA A 124 -0.53 17.43 -1.44
C ALA A 124 0.86 18.04 -1.66
N ASP A 125 1.77 17.36 -2.33
CA ASP A 125 3.15 17.81 -2.56
C ASP A 125 3.24 19.13 -3.34
N GLY A 126 2.26 19.39 -4.21
CA GLY A 126 2.22 20.60 -5.05
C GLY A 126 1.90 21.89 -4.30
N THR A 127 1.31 21.80 -3.11
CA THR A 127 0.92 22.94 -2.27
C THR A 127 1.38 22.82 -0.82
N SER A 128 1.72 21.62 -0.37
CA SER A 128 1.91 21.20 1.03
C SER A 128 0.63 21.35 1.89
N ASP A 129 -0.53 21.43 1.25
CA ASP A 129 -1.79 21.40 1.98
C ASP A 129 -2.05 19.98 2.52
N THR A 130 -2.66 19.95 3.69
CA THR A 130 -3.10 18.71 4.34
C THR A 130 -4.61 18.70 4.41
N THR A 131 -5.22 17.59 3.95
CA THR A 131 -6.66 17.33 4.08
C THR A 131 -6.87 16.19 5.07
N ILE A 132 -7.75 16.41 6.05
CA ILE A 132 -8.02 15.49 7.16
C ILE A 132 -9.51 15.19 7.20
N PHE A 133 -9.88 13.93 7.40
CA PHE A 133 -11.27 13.52 7.60
C PHE A 133 -11.37 12.28 8.50
N ASP A 134 -12.58 12.06 9.04
CA ASP A 134 -12.89 10.82 9.77
C ASP A 134 -12.92 9.65 8.77
N THR A 135 -12.06 8.67 8.95
CA THR A 135 -11.93 7.52 8.04
C THR A 135 -13.26 6.78 7.86
N ALA A 136 -14.00 6.55 8.95
CA ALA A 136 -15.32 5.90 8.93
C ALA A 136 -16.37 6.66 8.10
N ALA A 137 -16.15 7.93 7.78
CA ALA A 137 -17.08 8.69 6.95
C ALA A 137 -17.08 8.23 5.48
N LEU A 138 -16.05 7.53 5.02
CA LEU A 138 -16.01 6.93 3.68
C LEU A 138 -17.08 5.86 3.46
N GLU A 139 -17.46 5.13 4.52
CA GLU A 139 -18.47 4.06 4.43
C GLU A 139 -19.90 4.58 4.30
N SER A 140 -20.17 5.81 4.70
CA SER A 140 -21.52 6.34 4.91
C SER A 140 -21.93 7.46 3.96
N THR A 141 -21.04 7.94 3.09
CA THR A 141 -21.29 9.11 2.24
C THR A 141 -21.20 8.77 0.77
N ASP A 142 -22.24 9.17 0.02
CA ASP A 142 -22.13 9.28 -1.45
C ASP A 142 -21.36 10.57 -1.77
N GLY A 143 -20.05 10.48 -2.02
CA GLY A 143 -19.18 11.62 -2.34
C GLY A 143 -18.21 11.99 -1.21
N LEU A 144 -17.69 13.21 -1.24
CA LEU A 144 -16.69 13.67 -0.27
C LEU A 144 -17.29 13.80 1.13
N PRO A 145 -16.65 13.25 2.17
CA PRO A 145 -17.00 13.50 3.57
C PRO A 145 -16.68 14.96 3.97
N GLU A 146 -17.10 15.35 5.19
CA GLU A 146 -16.62 16.59 5.78
C GLU A 146 -15.11 16.54 5.99
N VAL A 147 -14.39 17.56 5.53
CA VAL A 147 -12.93 17.63 5.59
C VAL A 147 -12.46 18.86 6.35
N GLU A 148 -11.39 18.73 7.09
CA GLU A 148 -10.57 19.83 7.57
C GLU A 148 -9.38 20.00 6.61
N SER A 149 -9.10 21.27 6.22
CA SER A 149 -7.96 21.58 5.37
C SER A 149 -7.00 22.51 6.08
N ILE A 150 -5.74 22.09 6.20
CA ILE A 150 -4.66 22.89 6.78
C ILE A 150 -3.75 23.32 5.63
N PRO A 151 -3.71 24.65 5.31
CA PRO A 151 -2.88 25.13 4.21
C PRO A 151 -1.40 24.99 4.53
N GLY A 152 -0.61 24.57 3.53
CA GLY A 152 0.84 24.54 3.58
C GLY A 152 1.45 25.94 3.54
N VAL A 153 2.73 26.03 3.92
CA VAL A 153 3.48 27.30 3.87
C VAL A 153 4.24 27.42 2.56
N GLU A 154 5.01 26.40 2.21
CA GLU A 154 5.77 26.32 0.96
C GLU A 154 5.68 24.89 0.40
N ALA A 155 5.44 24.79 -0.92
CA ALA A 155 5.27 23.50 -1.57
C ALA A 155 6.55 22.65 -1.52
N HIS A 156 6.42 21.43 -1.04
CA HIS A 156 7.47 20.41 -1.00
C HIS A 156 6.86 19.01 -0.90
N HIS A 157 7.63 18.00 -1.26
CA HIS A 157 7.26 16.62 -0.98
C HIS A 157 7.32 16.39 0.53
N GLY A 158 6.20 15.99 1.15
CA GLY A 158 6.12 15.91 2.60
C GLY A 158 5.04 14.98 3.12
N VAL A 159 4.89 14.96 4.42
CA VAL A 159 3.91 14.14 5.12
C VAL A 159 3.38 14.85 6.36
N SER A 160 2.14 14.59 6.70
CA SER A 160 1.49 15.09 7.92
C SER A 160 0.76 13.96 8.64
N ILE A 161 0.62 14.11 9.96
CA ILE A 161 -0.17 13.23 10.82
C ILE A 161 -0.92 14.04 11.87
N VAL A 162 -2.08 13.53 12.28
CA VAL A 162 -2.86 14.03 13.43
C VAL A 162 -2.97 12.94 14.47
N LEU A 163 -2.61 13.27 15.73
CA LEU A 163 -2.73 12.39 16.88
C LEU A 163 -4.15 12.40 17.45
N GLU A 164 -4.47 11.45 18.32
CA GLU A 164 -5.82 11.34 18.92
C GLU A 164 -6.24 12.58 19.71
N ASP A 165 -5.28 13.31 20.31
CA ASP A 165 -5.54 14.55 21.02
C ASP A 165 -5.69 15.78 20.12
N GLY A 166 -5.57 15.61 18.79
CA GLY A 166 -5.62 16.67 17.79
C GLY A 166 -4.28 17.38 17.56
N THR A 167 -3.19 16.94 18.16
CA THR A 167 -1.85 17.44 17.85
C THR A 167 -1.50 17.13 16.39
N PHE A 168 -1.11 18.16 15.64
CA PHE A 168 -0.76 18.08 14.23
C PHE A 168 0.74 18.15 14.03
N LEU A 169 1.31 17.17 13.34
CA LEU A 169 2.72 17.14 12.96
C LEU A 169 2.82 17.21 11.43
N THR A 170 3.76 17.98 10.93
CA THR A 170 4.00 18.10 9.49
C THR A 170 5.47 18.33 9.19
N THR A 171 5.88 17.91 8.01
CA THR A 171 7.24 18.19 7.49
C THR A 171 7.40 19.66 7.16
N VAL A 172 8.63 20.13 7.25
CA VAL A 172 9.05 21.49 6.90
C VAL A 172 10.01 21.41 5.72
N GLY A 173 9.69 22.18 4.69
CA GLY A 173 10.52 22.21 3.48
C GLY A 173 10.09 23.30 2.51
N ASN A 174 10.75 23.33 1.36
CA ASN A 174 10.44 24.16 0.22
C ASN A 174 10.99 23.53 -1.05
N ALA A 175 10.94 24.25 -2.17
CA ALA A 175 11.45 23.76 -3.46
C ALA A 175 12.94 23.38 -3.47
N ASN A 176 13.74 23.83 -2.50
CA ASN A 176 15.18 23.56 -2.43
C ASN A 176 15.52 22.37 -1.51
N GLY A 177 14.59 21.91 -0.70
CA GLY A 177 14.78 20.76 0.18
C GLY A 177 13.90 20.79 1.43
N ARG A 178 13.92 19.68 2.13
CA ARG A 178 13.20 19.45 3.38
C ARG A 178 14.19 19.51 4.53
N THR A 179 13.77 20.07 5.65
CA THR A 179 14.70 20.37 6.75
C THR A 179 14.32 19.74 8.08
N GLY A 180 13.06 19.38 8.30
CA GLY A 180 12.60 18.86 9.57
C GLY A 180 11.10 18.80 9.73
N ILE A 181 10.63 18.90 10.97
CA ILE A 181 9.21 18.84 11.31
C ILE A 181 8.77 19.99 12.20
N GLU A 182 7.49 20.31 12.12
CA GLU A 182 6.80 21.25 12.97
C GLU A 182 5.60 20.55 13.64
N VAL A 183 5.37 20.88 14.91
CA VAL A 183 4.25 20.35 15.71
C VAL A 183 3.37 21.50 16.13
N ARG A 184 2.08 21.37 15.92
CA ARG A 184 1.06 22.37 16.28
C ARG A 184 0.03 21.78 17.22
N ASP A 185 -0.45 22.59 18.15
CA ASP A 185 -1.59 22.24 18.98
C ASP A 185 -2.94 22.44 18.23
N THR A 186 -4.04 22.09 18.87
CA THR A 186 -5.41 22.22 18.33
C THR A 186 -5.83 23.66 18.01
N SER A 187 -5.09 24.68 18.47
CA SER A 187 -5.30 26.08 18.10
C SER A 187 -4.50 26.47 16.84
N GLY A 188 -3.67 25.58 16.31
CA GLY A 188 -2.74 25.82 15.22
C GLY A 188 -1.43 26.51 15.65
N ALA A 189 -1.21 26.69 16.96
CA ALA A 189 0.04 27.26 17.47
C ALA A 189 1.18 26.26 17.41
N VAL A 190 2.34 26.68 16.91
CA VAL A 190 3.56 25.84 16.91
C VAL A 190 4.04 25.65 18.34
N ILE A 191 4.07 24.39 18.79
CA ILE A 191 4.51 24.00 20.15
C ILE A 191 5.89 23.34 20.17
N ALA A 192 6.32 22.76 19.02
CA ALA A 192 7.67 22.21 18.86
C ALA A 192 8.09 22.31 17.39
N ARG A 193 9.41 22.40 17.14
CA ARG A 193 10.00 22.36 15.81
C ARG A 193 11.44 21.88 15.88
N ASN A 194 11.86 21.11 14.89
CA ASN A 194 13.25 20.69 14.73
C ASN A 194 13.62 20.68 13.23
N ASP A 195 14.65 21.45 12.86
CA ASP A 195 15.14 21.60 11.48
C ASP A 195 16.43 20.80 11.22
N GLN A 196 16.79 19.82 12.07
CA GLN A 196 18.00 19.00 11.95
C GLN A 196 17.74 17.64 11.24
N CYS A 197 16.83 17.63 10.28
CA CYS A 197 16.44 16.43 9.54
C CYS A 197 16.43 16.72 8.03
N PRO A 198 17.62 16.83 7.41
CA PRO A 198 17.69 17.02 5.97
C PRO A 198 16.96 15.87 5.27
N GLY A 199 16.27 16.20 4.17
CA GLY A 199 15.54 15.23 3.37
C GLY A 199 14.43 14.50 4.13
N VAL A 200 13.84 15.11 5.19
CA VAL A 200 12.81 14.48 6.03
C VAL A 200 11.76 13.77 5.19
N HIS A 201 11.48 12.50 5.55
CA HIS A 201 10.59 11.60 4.82
C HIS A 201 10.11 10.48 5.75
N GLY A 202 9.10 9.71 5.32
CA GLY A 202 8.70 8.48 5.97
C GLY A 202 8.31 8.65 7.43
N GLU A 203 7.07 8.97 7.65
CA GLU A 203 6.45 9.03 8.97
C GLU A 203 6.07 7.62 9.43
N GLY A 204 6.09 7.39 10.73
CA GLY A 204 5.56 6.19 11.35
C GLY A 204 5.23 6.40 12.82
N THR A 205 4.06 5.90 13.24
CA THR A 205 3.56 6.00 14.61
C THR A 205 3.68 4.66 15.32
N ALA A 206 4.48 4.62 16.39
CA ALA A 206 4.67 3.47 17.26
C ALA A 206 3.68 3.47 18.44
N GLN A 207 3.80 2.46 19.29
CA GLN A 207 3.02 2.36 20.52
C GLN A 207 3.05 3.67 21.33
N ASN A 208 1.92 4.02 21.95
CA ASN A 208 1.72 5.25 22.74
C ASN A 208 1.82 6.56 21.94
N GLU A 209 1.52 6.52 20.65
CA GLU A 209 1.54 7.67 19.73
C GLU A 209 2.92 8.37 19.63
N VAL A 210 4.00 7.62 19.77
CA VAL A 210 5.34 8.15 19.52
C VAL A 210 5.59 8.14 18.02
N VAL A 211 5.82 9.32 17.42
CA VAL A 211 5.96 9.47 15.97
C VAL A 211 7.43 9.59 15.58
N VAL A 212 7.81 8.86 14.55
CA VAL A 212 9.16 8.93 13.97
C VAL A 212 9.09 9.51 12.56
N PHE A 213 10.03 10.36 12.23
CA PHE A 213 10.28 10.84 10.86
C PHE A 213 11.72 10.50 10.48
N GLY A 214 11.89 9.89 9.30
CA GLY A 214 13.21 9.59 8.76
C GLY A 214 13.92 10.82 8.20
N CYS A 215 15.25 10.84 8.26
CA CYS A 215 16.14 11.88 7.77
C CYS A 215 17.23 11.27 6.89
N GLU A 216 17.95 12.07 6.11
CA GLU A 216 19.17 11.64 5.42
C GLU A 216 20.35 11.37 6.35
N ASN A 217 20.24 11.68 7.63
CA ASN A 217 21.28 11.52 8.65
C ASN A 217 20.75 10.91 9.95
N GLY A 218 19.72 10.08 9.87
CA GLY A 218 19.09 9.42 11.02
C GLY A 218 17.59 9.63 11.10
N ALA A 219 17.03 9.99 12.27
CA ALA A 219 15.60 10.17 12.49
C ALA A 219 15.28 11.27 13.50
N LEU A 220 14.06 11.80 13.45
CA LEU A 220 13.43 12.58 14.53
C LEU A 220 12.39 11.72 15.22
N VAL A 221 12.35 11.78 16.54
CA VAL A 221 11.33 11.10 17.37
C VAL A 221 10.56 12.15 18.13
N TYR A 222 9.26 12.25 17.89
CA TYR A 222 8.35 13.09 18.67
C TYR A 222 7.63 12.28 19.75
N ASP A 223 7.66 12.76 20.97
CA ASP A 223 6.99 12.16 22.12
C ASP A 223 6.48 13.27 23.03
N LYS A 224 5.17 13.47 23.10
CA LYS A 224 4.47 14.37 24.05
C LYS A 224 5.07 15.77 24.16
N GLY A 225 5.35 16.40 23.04
CA GLY A 225 5.86 17.79 22.98
C GLY A 225 7.37 17.90 22.85
N GLU A 226 8.13 16.81 22.95
CA GLU A 226 9.57 16.79 22.76
C GLU A 226 9.95 16.16 21.41
N ILE A 227 10.88 16.77 20.68
CA ILE A 227 11.48 16.21 19.47
C ILE A 227 12.92 15.86 19.73
N THR A 228 13.25 14.58 19.72
CA THR A 228 14.61 14.07 19.88
C THR A 228 15.21 13.74 18.52
N LYS A 229 16.43 14.22 18.21
CA LYS A 229 17.20 13.81 17.05
C LYS A 229 18.00 12.55 17.38
N LEU A 230 17.88 11.53 16.54
CA LEU A 230 18.70 10.33 16.55
C LEU A 230 19.61 10.38 15.32
N ASP A 231 20.93 10.40 15.55
CA ASP A 231 21.89 10.38 14.45
C ASP A 231 22.11 8.94 13.96
N ALA A 232 22.19 8.77 12.64
CA ALA A 232 22.63 7.51 12.05
C ALA A 232 24.11 7.26 12.37
N PRO A 233 24.58 6.00 12.42
CA PRO A 233 26.00 5.70 12.63
C PRO A 233 26.88 6.20 11.48
N ASP A 234 26.35 6.21 10.25
CA ASP A 234 27.07 6.62 9.04
C ASP A 234 26.82 8.09 8.76
N GLN A 235 27.79 8.93 9.16
CA GLN A 235 27.74 10.38 8.95
C GLN A 235 28.67 10.81 7.81
N PRO A 236 28.30 11.80 7.00
CA PRO A 236 27.13 12.69 7.13
C PRO A 236 25.83 12.12 6.56
N TYR A 237 25.83 10.93 5.95
CA TYR A 237 24.69 10.32 5.30
C TYR A 237 24.43 8.92 5.89
N GLY A 238 23.24 8.70 6.31
CA GLY A 238 22.66 7.45 6.81
C GLY A 238 21.15 7.64 6.82
N ARG A 239 20.55 7.40 5.65
CA ARG A 239 19.16 7.76 5.39
C ARG A 239 18.20 6.70 5.89
N VAL A 240 17.23 7.15 6.67
CA VAL A 240 15.97 6.43 6.93
C VAL A 240 14.91 7.04 6.01
N GLY A 241 14.38 6.28 5.07
CA GLY A 241 13.43 6.78 4.07
C GLY A 241 11.99 6.44 4.41
N ASN A 242 11.74 5.28 5.02
CA ASN A 242 10.43 4.78 5.41
C ASN A 242 10.45 4.23 6.83
N ALA A 243 9.30 4.27 7.51
CA ALA A 243 9.10 3.72 8.83
C ALA A 243 7.99 2.66 8.78
N TYR A 244 8.34 1.42 9.09
CA TYR A 244 7.40 0.29 9.13
C TYR A 244 7.02 0.05 10.57
N VAL A 245 5.77 0.33 10.89
CA VAL A 245 5.26 0.39 12.26
C VAL A 245 4.44 -0.82 12.65
N SER A 246 4.34 -1.03 13.95
CA SER A 246 3.33 -1.82 14.63
C SER A 246 2.80 -0.98 15.79
N GLU A 247 1.49 -0.85 15.91
CA GLU A 247 0.85 -0.06 16.96
C GLU A 247 1.05 -0.66 18.36
N THR A 248 1.40 -1.94 18.43
CA THR A 248 1.63 -2.70 19.67
C THR A 248 3.07 -2.68 20.13
N SER A 249 4.00 -2.16 19.29
CA SER A 249 5.43 -2.18 19.56
C SER A 249 6.03 -0.76 19.69
N PRO A 250 6.95 -0.52 20.62
CA PRO A 250 7.75 0.70 20.64
C PRO A 250 8.89 0.68 19.61
N LEU A 251 9.09 -0.46 18.89
CA LEU A 251 10.16 -0.64 17.94
C LEU A 251 9.67 -0.40 16.52
N ILE A 252 10.22 0.60 15.86
CA ILE A 252 10.00 0.87 14.44
C ILE A 252 11.13 0.22 13.65
N VAL A 253 10.80 -0.48 12.57
CA VAL A 253 11.77 -0.91 11.57
C VAL A 253 11.76 0.15 10.46
N GLY A 254 12.92 0.65 10.08
CA GLY A 254 13.08 1.58 8.97
C GLY A 254 13.94 0.96 7.87
N ASP A 255 13.79 1.45 6.66
CA ASP A 255 14.79 1.20 5.63
C ASP A 255 16.09 1.96 5.93
N TYR A 256 17.18 1.56 5.28
CA TYR A 256 18.47 2.23 5.48
C TYR A 256 19.30 2.28 4.21
N LYS A 257 19.76 3.49 3.87
CA LYS A 257 20.70 3.75 2.78
C LYS A 257 21.90 4.52 3.33
N ASP A 258 23.10 3.95 3.21
CA ASP A 258 24.37 4.51 3.74
C ASP A 258 25.23 5.18 2.65
N ASP A 259 24.89 5.01 1.39
CA ASP A 259 25.56 5.63 0.25
C ASP A 259 24.60 6.55 -0.51
N ALA A 260 24.85 7.85 -0.45
CA ALA A 260 24.05 8.86 -1.17
C ALA A 260 24.14 8.75 -2.69
N ASP A 261 25.28 8.25 -3.19
CA ASP A 261 25.60 8.15 -4.61
C ASP A 261 25.22 6.78 -5.20
N ALA A 262 24.74 5.83 -4.39
CA ALA A 262 24.31 4.52 -4.87
C ALA A 262 23.15 4.67 -5.85
N GLU A 263 23.31 4.08 -7.05
CA GLU A 263 22.28 4.02 -8.07
C GLU A 263 21.20 3.00 -7.72
N GLY A 264 19.99 3.21 -8.23
CA GLY A 264 18.84 2.30 -8.03
C GLY A 264 18.21 2.40 -6.65
N SER A 265 17.33 1.43 -6.38
CA SER A 265 16.44 1.41 -5.22
C SER A 265 16.72 0.28 -4.23
N LEU A 266 17.76 -0.55 -4.47
CA LEU A 266 18.12 -1.66 -3.60
C LEU A 266 18.81 -1.18 -2.31
N LEU A 267 18.47 -1.84 -1.22
CA LEU A 267 18.92 -1.56 0.14
C LEU A 267 19.43 -2.86 0.77
N HIS A 268 20.53 -2.76 1.53
CA HIS A 268 21.20 -3.91 2.14
C HIS A 268 21.17 -3.92 3.68
N ALA A 269 20.49 -2.95 4.29
CA ALA A 269 20.36 -2.86 5.73
C ALA A 269 18.99 -2.29 6.13
N VAL A 270 18.57 -2.60 7.35
CA VAL A 270 17.39 -2.02 8.02
C VAL A 270 17.84 -1.26 9.27
N THR A 271 17.01 -0.32 9.74
CA THR A 271 17.16 0.30 11.05
C THR A 271 16.16 -0.27 12.04
N VAL A 272 16.55 -0.29 13.31
CA VAL A 272 15.62 -0.42 14.44
C VAL A 272 15.68 0.87 15.25
N ILE A 273 14.55 1.56 15.31
CA ILE A 273 14.38 2.77 16.14
C ILE A 273 13.55 2.37 17.35
N ASP A 274 14.19 2.36 18.51
CA ASP A 274 13.52 2.15 19.78
C ASP A 274 13.03 3.49 20.33
N THR A 275 11.72 3.70 20.26
CA THR A 275 11.08 4.96 20.67
C THR A 275 11.08 5.14 22.19
N ALA A 276 11.18 4.07 22.97
CA ALA A 276 11.21 4.12 24.44
C ALA A 276 12.58 4.53 24.95
N THR A 277 13.67 3.99 24.39
CA THR A 277 15.05 4.30 24.77
C THR A 277 15.68 5.41 23.96
N LYS A 278 15.01 5.87 22.87
CA LYS A 278 15.51 6.89 21.93
C LYS A 278 16.84 6.49 21.32
N THR A 279 16.91 5.27 20.78
CA THR A 279 18.11 4.74 20.10
C THR A 279 17.79 4.34 18.66
N LEU A 280 18.80 4.42 17.79
CA LEU A 280 18.77 3.96 16.41
C LEU A 280 19.93 3.00 16.19
N GLU A 281 19.62 1.81 15.69
CA GLU A 281 20.60 0.77 15.36
C GLU A 281 20.41 0.35 13.91
N VAL A 282 21.50 0.00 13.22
CA VAL A 282 21.49 -0.51 11.83
C VAL A 282 21.84 -1.99 11.86
N VAL A 283 21.04 -2.79 11.14
CA VAL A 283 21.22 -4.23 11.02
C VAL A 283 21.31 -4.59 9.54
N GLN A 284 22.38 -5.31 9.17
CA GLN A 284 22.61 -5.74 7.79
C GLN A 284 21.62 -6.85 7.42
N MET A 285 21.15 -6.83 6.15
CA MET A 285 20.42 -7.96 5.57
C MET A 285 21.30 -9.21 5.54
N PRO A 286 20.72 -10.41 5.43
CA PRO A 286 21.48 -11.63 5.16
C PRO A 286 22.35 -11.50 3.91
N GLU A 287 23.52 -12.18 3.91
CA GLU A 287 24.49 -12.12 2.81
C GLU A 287 23.82 -12.45 1.46
N GLY A 288 23.94 -11.55 0.49
CA GLY A 288 23.40 -11.72 -0.87
C GLY A 288 21.93 -11.31 -1.02
N ALA A 289 21.25 -10.90 0.05
CA ALA A 289 19.89 -10.40 -0.02
C ALA A 289 19.89 -8.86 0.07
N GLU A 290 19.22 -8.23 -0.88
CA GLU A 290 18.88 -6.81 -0.87
C GLU A 290 17.37 -6.69 -1.01
N TYR A 291 16.81 -5.51 -0.78
CA TYR A 291 15.37 -5.28 -0.86
C TYR A 291 15.06 -3.86 -1.33
N THR A 292 13.80 -3.60 -1.69
CA THR A 292 13.32 -2.23 -1.94
C THR A 292 12.40 -1.77 -0.82
N TRP A 293 12.08 -0.50 -0.78
CA TRP A 293 11.15 0.07 0.20
C TRP A 293 9.74 -0.58 0.18
N ARG A 294 9.30 -1.16 -0.95
CA ARG A 294 8.05 -1.95 -1.03
C ARG A 294 8.18 -3.35 -0.44
N GLY A 295 9.40 -3.77 -0.22
CA GLY A 295 9.74 -5.12 0.22
C GLY A 295 9.58 -5.36 1.72
N VAL A 296 9.02 -4.44 2.51
CA VAL A 296 8.93 -4.58 3.97
C VAL A 296 7.51 -4.40 4.46
N SER A 297 7.04 -5.32 5.30
CA SER A 297 5.76 -5.20 6.03
C SER A 297 5.90 -5.72 7.45
N ARG A 298 5.10 -5.18 8.39
CA ARG A 298 5.04 -5.68 9.77
C ARG A 298 3.94 -6.71 9.92
N GLY A 299 4.25 -7.79 10.60
CA GLY A 299 3.28 -8.83 10.93
C GLY A 299 2.59 -8.59 12.29
N PRO A 300 1.55 -9.40 12.60
CA PRO A 300 0.81 -9.29 13.86
C PRO A 300 1.63 -9.71 15.09
N ASP A 301 2.79 -10.34 14.87
CA ASP A 301 3.76 -10.74 15.89
C ASP A 301 4.85 -9.68 16.14
N ASP A 302 4.65 -8.46 15.65
CA ASP A 302 5.58 -7.33 15.73
C ASP A 302 6.91 -7.52 14.96
N LYS A 303 7.08 -8.62 14.21
CA LYS A 303 8.24 -8.81 13.34
C LYS A 303 8.10 -8.09 12.02
N ALA A 304 9.21 -7.85 11.35
CA ALA A 304 9.24 -7.39 9.97
C ALA A 304 9.49 -8.57 9.03
N TYR A 305 8.73 -8.59 7.93
CA TYR A 305 8.85 -9.56 6.86
C TYR A 305 9.34 -8.82 5.63
N ILE A 306 10.47 -9.29 5.08
CA ILE A 306 11.22 -8.55 4.06
C ILE A 306 11.44 -9.47 2.86
N ILE A 307 10.85 -9.12 1.70
CA ILE A 307 11.12 -9.84 0.45
C ILE A 307 12.47 -9.40 -0.12
N GLY A 308 13.41 -10.33 -0.16
CA GLY A 308 14.75 -10.11 -0.67
C GLY A 308 14.90 -10.41 -2.17
N THR A 309 15.97 -9.88 -2.77
CA THR A 309 16.34 -10.14 -4.17
C THR A 309 16.65 -11.60 -4.45
N ASP A 310 16.94 -12.39 -3.42
CA ASP A 310 17.08 -13.85 -3.47
C ASP A 310 15.73 -14.60 -3.57
N GLY A 311 14.61 -13.86 -3.64
CA GLY A 311 13.26 -14.39 -3.75
C GLY A 311 12.67 -14.94 -2.46
N ALA A 312 13.35 -14.75 -1.33
CA ALA A 312 12.88 -15.21 -0.04
C ALA A 312 12.29 -14.07 0.81
N VAL A 313 11.26 -14.38 1.59
CA VAL A 313 10.77 -13.53 2.68
C VAL A 313 11.60 -13.80 3.93
N HIS A 314 12.41 -12.83 4.31
CA HIS A 314 13.23 -12.87 5.53
C HIS A 314 12.45 -12.35 6.72
N VAL A 315 12.43 -13.11 7.82
CA VAL A 315 11.74 -12.74 9.05
C VAL A 315 12.72 -12.07 10.00
N PHE A 316 12.57 -10.78 10.22
CA PHE A 316 13.40 -9.98 11.11
C PHE A 316 12.68 -9.70 12.43
N ASP A 317 13.29 -10.08 13.55
CA ASP A 317 12.80 -9.76 14.88
C ASP A 317 13.48 -8.48 15.40
N PRO A 318 12.76 -7.34 15.44
CA PRO A 318 13.35 -6.09 15.91
C PRO A 318 13.68 -6.08 17.40
N THR A 319 13.16 -7.03 18.19
CA THR A 319 13.48 -7.15 19.61
C THR A 319 14.87 -7.73 19.82
N THR A 320 15.23 -8.78 19.07
CA THR A 320 16.54 -9.45 19.16
C THR A 320 17.57 -8.87 18.20
N ARG A 321 17.16 -8.08 17.19
CA ARG A 321 17.97 -7.59 16.05
C ARG A 321 18.49 -8.72 15.18
N GLU A 322 17.74 -9.81 15.06
CA GLU A 322 18.16 -11.00 14.33
C GLU A 322 17.17 -11.38 13.25
N PHE A 323 17.68 -11.90 12.13
CA PHE A 323 16.88 -12.62 11.16
C PHE A 323 16.65 -14.04 11.65
N THR A 324 15.39 -14.40 11.87
CA THR A 324 15.01 -15.65 12.56
C THR A 324 14.56 -16.76 11.63
N ALA A 325 14.14 -16.41 10.41
CA ALA A 325 13.71 -17.36 9.38
C ALA A 325 13.86 -16.75 7.98
N SER A 326 13.80 -17.61 6.98
CA SER A 326 13.77 -17.24 5.54
C SER A 326 12.87 -18.22 4.81
N TYR A 327 11.88 -17.71 4.08
CA TYR A 327 10.87 -18.49 3.35
C TYR A 327 11.02 -18.26 1.85
N PRO A 328 11.49 -19.23 1.04
CA PRO A 328 11.54 -19.10 -0.42
C PRO A 328 10.11 -18.94 -0.98
N VAL A 329 9.84 -17.89 -1.74
CA VAL A 329 8.49 -17.57 -2.23
C VAL A 329 8.46 -17.36 -3.74
N ILE A 330 9.39 -16.56 -4.29
CA ILE A 330 9.48 -16.21 -5.72
C ILE A 330 10.87 -16.53 -6.27
N GLY A 331 11.08 -16.28 -7.55
CA GLY A 331 12.43 -16.37 -8.15
C GLY A 331 13.36 -15.26 -7.68
N GLU A 332 14.69 -15.42 -7.91
CA GLU A 332 15.65 -14.32 -7.77
C GLU A 332 15.29 -13.20 -8.73
N TRP A 333 15.45 -11.94 -8.32
CA TRP A 333 15.06 -10.77 -9.11
C TRP A 333 16.09 -9.64 -9.00
N GLU A 334 16.08 -8.73 -9.99
CA GLU A 334 16.96 -7.58 -10.03
C GLU A 334 16.17 -6.30 -9.63
N GLY A 335 16.84 -5.36 -8.99
CA GLY A 335 16.22 -4.11 -8.54
C GLY A 335 15.79 -3.23 -9.71
N PRO A 336 14.74 -2.42 -9.53
CA PRO A 336 14.29 -1.47 -10.54
C PRO A 336 15.30 -0.33 -10.69
N THR A 337 15.44 0.20 -11.91
CA THR A 337 16.23 1.40 -12.16
C THR A 337 15.48 2.64 -11.65
N GLU A 338 14.21 2.73 -11.98
CA GLU A 338 13.31 3.79 -11.51
C GLU A 338 12.38 3.22 -10.43
N TYR A 339 12.12 4.00 -9.38
CA TYR A 339 11.28 3.54 -8.26
C TYR A 339 9.82 3.21 -8.65
N GLN A 340 9.38 3.70 -9.82
CA GLN A 340 8.04 3.48 -10.37
C GLN A 340 7.94 2.17 -11.16
N ASP A 341 9.07 1.60 -11.58
CA ASP A 341 9.08 0.34 -12.31
C ASP A 341 8.48 -0.78 -11.43
N ALA A 342 7.80 -1.70 -12.06
CA ALA A 342 7.24 -2.86 -11.36
C ALA A 342 8.36 -3.72 -10.77
N HIS A 343 8.24 -4.06 -9.49
CA HIS A 343 9.17 -4.94 -8.77
C HIS A 343 8.46 -5.62 -7.60
N PRO A 344 9.00 -6.70 -7.05
CA PRO A 344 8.39 -7.42 -5.95
C PRO A 344 8.13 -6.53 -4.73
N GLY A 345 6.97 -6.73 -4.11
CA GLY A 345 6.57 -6.10 -2.87
C GLY A 345 5.89 -7.10 -1.94
N ILE A 346 5.66 -6.69 -0.68
CA ILE A 346 4.97 -7.49 0.33
C ILE A 346 3.93 -6.66 1.06
N SER A 347 2.74 -7.23 1.25
CA SER A 347 1.67 -6.65 2.07
C SER A 347 1.06 -7.74 2.94
N ILE A 348 0.78 -7.44 4.21
CA ILE A 348 0.33 -8.41 5.21
C ILE A 348 -1.05 -8.05 5.70
N THR A 349 -1.92 -9.06 5.83
CA THR A 349 -3.17 -8.98 6.58
C THR A 349 -3.37 -10.24 7.41
N GLY A 350 -3.64 -10.09 8.71
CA GLY A 350 -3.65 -11.21 9.66
C GLY A 350 -2.34 -12.00 9.60
N ASP A 351 -2.44 -13.32 9.52
CA ASP A 351 -1.29 -14.23 9.43
C ASP A 351 -0.88 -14.56 7.97
N THR A 352 -1.33 -13.77 6.99
CA THR A 352 -1.03 -13.99 5.58
C THR A 352 -0.25 -12.82 4.98
N ALA A 353 0.90 -13.11 4.38
CA ALA A 353 1.62 -12.17 3.51
C ALA A 353 1.25 -12.43 2.05
N TYR A 354 1.07 -11.36 1.30
CA TYR A 354 0.97 -11.39 -0.16
C TYR A 354 2.26 -10.85 -0.74
N VAL A 355 2.80 -11.54 -1.74
CA VAL A 355 4.05 -11.18 -2.42
C VAL A 355 3.79 -11.14 -3.91
N THR A 356 4.14 -10.03 -4.57
CA THR A 356 4.08 -9.91 -6.03
C THR A 356 5.37 -10.37 -6.69
N GLU A 357 5.25 -10.96 -7.88
CA GLU A 357 6.36 -11.38 -8.75
C GLU A 357 6.10 -10.83 -10.17
N PRO A 358 6.42 -9.55 -10.43
CA PRO A 358 6.11 -8.91 -11.72
C PRO A 358 6.72 -9.60 -12.94
N ASP A 359 7.90 -10.19 -12.83
CA ASP A 359 8.60 -10.87 -13.94
C ASP A 359 7.81 -12.07 -14.49
N THR A 360 6.91 -12.64 -13.68
CA THR A 360 6.06 -13.79 -14.06
C THR A 360 4.58 -13.45 -14.04
N ASP A 361 4.23 -12.14 -13.88
CA ASP A 361 2.88 -11.67 -13.63
C ASP A 361 2.23 -12.35 -12.43
N GLY A 362 3.04 -12.71 -11.43
CA GLY A 362 2.68 -13.55 -10.29
C GLY A 362 2.25 -12.77 -9.06
N ILE A 363 1.40 -13.43 -8.25
CA ILE A 363 1.10 -13.05 -6.87
C ILE A 363 0.93 -14.32 -6.02
N HIS A 364 1.46 -14.28 -4.80
CA HIS A 364 1.55 -15.44 -3.91
C HIS A 364 1.04 -15.07 -2.52
N ALA A 365 0.25 -15.96 -1.90
CA ALA A 365 -0.14 -15.87 -0.50
C ALA A 365 0.72 -16.83 0.33
N VAL A 366 1.31 -16.32 1.41
CA VAL A 366 2.24 -17.03 2.29
C VAL A 366 1.68 -17.05 3.71
N ASP A 367 1.58 -18.21 4.32
CA ASP A 367 1.27 -18.36 5.74
C ASP A 367 2.51 -17.97 6.58
N LEU A 368 2.38 -16.89 7.36
CA LEU A 368 3.49 -16.37 8.17
C LEU A 368 3.91 -17.30 9.30
N THR A 369 3.04 -18.24 9.72
CA THR A 369 3.33 -19.19 10.80
C THR A 369 4.23 -20.31 10.34
N THR A 370 4.03 -20.77 9.10
CA THR A 370 4.75 -21.91 8.53
C THR A 370 5.79 -21.53 7.49
N GLY A 371 5.60 -20.38 6.83
CA GLY A 371 6.38 -19.96 5.66
C GLY A 371 5.96 -20.64 4.36
N ASP A 372 4.86 -21.41 4.37
CA ASP A 372 4.37 -22.09 3.19
C ASP A 372 3.62 -21.16 2.24
N VAL A 373 3.88 -21.24 0.94
CA VAL A 373 3.04 -20.64 -0.08
C VAL A 373 1.74 -21.43 -0.18
N THR A 374 0.65 -20.82 0.22
CA THR A 374 -0.68 -21.47 0.29
C THR A 374 -1.48 -21.35 -0.98
N VAL A 375 -1.35 -20.22 -1.69
CA VAL A 375 -2.00 -19.94 -2.97
C VAL A 375 -1.03 -19.17 -3.86
N SER A 376 -1.05 -19.47 -5.15
CA SER A 376 -0.35 -18.71 -6.19
C SER A 376 -1.29 -18.47 -7.37
N SER A 377 -1.21 -17.28 -7.97
CA SER A 377 -1.94 -16.94 -9.18
C SER A 377 -1.01 -16.25 -10.17
N THR A 378 -1.21 -16.54 -11.45
CA THR A 378 -0.62 -15.76 -12.54
C THR A 378 -1.71 -14.84 -13.07
N LEU A 379 -1.47 -13.56 -12.98
CA LEU A 379 -2.35 -12.52 -13.48
C LEU A 379 -2.12 -12.33 -14.98
N ASP A 380 -3.08 -11.79 -15.69
CA ASP A 380 -2.91 -11.37 -17.10
C ASP A 380 -2.47 -9.90 -17.21
N ILE A 381 -1.92 -9.37 -16.12
CA ILE A 381 -1.33 -8.02 -15.98
C ILE A 381 -0.04 -8.12 -15.16
N THR A 382 0.88 -7.20 -15.39
CA THR A 382 2.08 -7.08 -14.55
C THR A 382 1.77 -6.26 -13.30
N PRO A 383 1.74 -6.86 -12.09
CA PRO A 383 1.44 -6.15 -10.86
C PRO A 383 2.53 -5.12 -10.53
N ASN A 384 2.13 -3.92 -10.10
CA ASN A 384 3.06 -2.88 -9.68
C ASN A 384 2.89 -2.58 -8.19
N GLU A 385 2.10 -1.57 -7.81
CA GLU A 385 1.78 -1.33 -6.40
C GLU A 385 0.60 -2.18 -5.96
N PHE A 386 0.60 -2.59 -4.70
CA PHE A 386 -0.54 -3.33 -4.16
C PHE A 386 -0.65 -3.19 -2.64
N VAL A 387 -1.85 -3.43 -2.14
CA VAL A 387 -2.15 -3.46 -0.71
C VAL A 387 -3.14 -4.57 -0.40
N ALA A 388 -2.92 -5.29 0.69
CA ALA A 388 -3.90 -6.21 1.26
C ALA A 388 -4.85 -5.44 2.17
N VAL A 389 -6.15 -5.65 1.97
CA VAL A 389 -7.24 -4.94 2.63
C VAL A 389 -8.04 -5.92 3.47
N THR A 390 -8.22 -5.61 4.75
CA THR A 390 -8.99 -6.42 5.70
C THR A 390 -9.95 -5.54 6.47
N ASP A 391 -11.13 -6.08 6.78
CA ASP A 391 -12.14 -5.48 7.65
C ASP A 391 -11.73 -5.52 9.14
#